data_f783f72db96298236b39ef2cb065b486
#
_entry.id   f783f72db96298236b39ef2cb065b486
#
_cell.length_a   1.000
_cell.length_b   1.000
_cell.length_c   1.000
_cell.angle_alpha   90.00
_cell.angle_beta   90.00
_cell.angle_gamma   90.00
#
_symmetry.space_group_name_H-M   'P 1'
#
loop_
_entity.id
_entity.type
_entity.pdbx_description
1 polymer ?
#
loop_
_entity_poly.entity_id
_entity_poly.type
_entity_poly.pdbx_seq_one_letter_code
_entity_poly.pdbx_strand_id
1 'polypeptide(L)'
;MVNIKINDVPISVEEGTTILEACREAKMIVPTLCYLKDINEIGACRVCVVEIKGIERLVTSCNNTVKEGMEIYTNSPKVRDARRINIKLILSQHNCFCPTCVRSGNCQLQKVANDLEFGSGTFKQHITEEKWPMDFPLIRDESKCIKCMRCIQICDKVQSLKVWDIAKTGSRTTVNVSLGRNIKEADCALCGQCITHCPVAALSGRDDKRPVFSQNGMLNTRRKTTVVQVAPAVRTAWAEAFKLSRKFASPERLAGALRLMGFDYVFDTTYAADLTIMEEGSEFLERLKHKEDYQWPMFTSCCPGWVRFLKSQYPDMVDCLSTAKSPQQMQGAIIKNYFADKIHEDPENIFSVSIMPCIAKKAECALPTMDSTGTGPDVDVVLNTREFV
;
A
#
# COMPACT_ATOMS: atom_id res chain seq x y z
N MET A 1 28.41 -25.39 5.17
CA MET A 1 27.22 -25.97 5.84
C MET A 1 27.47 -26.00 7.32
N VAL A 2 26.44 -25.70 8.11
CA VAL A 2 26.47 -25.67 9.57
C VAL A 2 25.40 -26.65 10.07
N ASN A 3 25.76 -27.54 10.98
CA ASN A 3 24.88 -28.57 11.54
C ASN A 3 24.31 -28.07 12.87
N ILE A 4 23.00 -28.03 12.97
CA ILE A 4 22.27 -27.55 14.14
C ILE A 4 21.12 -28.50 14.49
N LYS A 5 20.51 -28.29 15.64
CA LYS A 5 19.24 -28.95 16.01
C LYS A 5 18.17 -27.89 16.26
N ILE A 6 17.00 -28.10 15.71
CA ILE A 6 15.82 -27.26 16.02
C ILE A 6 14.71 -28.14 16.57
N ASN A 7 14.33 -27.93 17.84
CA ASN A 7 13.39 -28.79 18.59
C ASN A 7 13.80 -30.26 18.49
N ASP A 8 15.10 -30.53 18.75
CA ASP A 8 15.73 -31.84 18.70
C ASP A 8 15.84 -32.49 17.28
N VAL A 9 15.36 -31.85 16.24
CA VAL A 9 15.47 -32.30 14.85
C VAL A 9 16.80 -31.78 14.26
N PRO A 10 17.73 -32.68 13.80
CA PRO A 10 18.97 -32.25 13.19
C PRO A 10 18.70 -31.71 11.77
N ILE A 11 19.31 -30.58 11.44
CA ILE A 11 19.29 -29.97 10.11
C ILE A 11 20.68 -29.42 9.76
N SER A 12 20.97 -29.33 8.47
CA SER A 12 22.18 -28.71 7.95
C SER A 12 21.79 -27.55 7.03
N VAL A 13 22.30 -26.36 7.31
CA VAL A 13 21.99 -25.13 6.56
C VAL A 13 23.26 -24.40 6.16
N GLU A 14 23.18 -23.44 5.27
CA GLU A 14 24.33 -22.63 4.86
C GLU A 14 24.85 -21.76 6.01
N GLU A 15 26.16 -21.55 6.03
CA GLU A 15 26.80 -20.64 6.99
C GLU A 15 26.27 -19.21 6.76
N GLY A 16 25.99 -18.48 7.85
CA GLY A 16 25.42 -17.13 7.77
C GLY A 16 23.89 -17.10 7.71
N THR A 17 23.21 -18.24 7.53
CA THR A 17 21.75 -18.32 7.61
C THR A 17 21.24 -17.83 8.95
N THR A 18 20.17 -17.01 8.96
CA THR A 18 19.53 -16.61 10.22
C THR A 18 18.79 -17.77 10.86
N ILE A 19 18.66 -17.76 12.19
CA ILE A 19 17.90 -18.78 12.93
C ILE A 19 16.45 -18.85 12.38
N LEU A 20 15.85 -17.72 12.00
CA LEU A 20 14.50 -17.68 11.45
C LEU A 20 14.41 -18.40 10.10
N GLU A 21 15.35 -18.16 9.20
CA GLU A 21 15.36 -18.83 7.88
C GLU A 21 15.65 -20.33 8.05
N ALA A 22 16.58 -20.71 8.93
CA ALA A 22 16.81 -22.12 9.27
C ALA A 22 15.53 -22.81 9.81
N CYS A 23 14.74 -22.12 10.65
CA CYS A 23 13.45 -22.63 11.11
C CYS A 23 12.46 -22.79 9.93
N ARG A 24 12.44 -21.86 8.97
CA ARG A 24 11.59 -21.94 7.78
C ARG A 24 11.95 -23.09 6.86
N GLU A 25 13.24 -23.32 6.62
CA GLU A 25 13.74 -24.46 5.87
C GLU A 25 13.32 -25.78 6.52
N ALA A 26 13.40 -25.84 7.87
CA ALA A 26 12.89 -26.95 8.65
C ALA A 26 11.35 -27.05 8.74
N LYS A 27 10.62 -26.14 8.06
CA LYS A 27 9.14 -26.02 8.11
C LYS A 27 8.59 -25.78 9.53
N MET A 28 9.40 -25.19 10.40
CA MET A 28 9.02 -24.82 11.76
C MET A 28 8.56 -23.36 11.81
N ILE A 29 7.36 -23.13 12.36
CA ILE A 29 6.75 -21.80 12.38
C ILE A 29 7.27 -21.00 13.57
N VAL A 30 7.95 -19.88 13.30
CA VAL A 30 8.31 -18.86 14.28
C VAL A 30 7.55 -17.57 13.91
N PRO A 31 6.70 -17.02 14.81
CA PRO A 31 5.90 -15.84 14.49
C PRO A 31 6.78 -14.59 14.39
N THR A 32 6.43 -13.69 13.46
CA THR A 32 7.11 -12.42 13.24
C THR A 32 6.11 -11.29 12.99
N LEU A 33 6.46 -10.05 13.38
CA LEU A 33 5.69 -8.86 13.07
C LEU A 33 6.51 -7.79 12.34
N CYS A 34 7.78 -7.61 12.72
CA CYS A 34 8.63 -6.59 12.08
C CYS A 34 9.46 -7.12 10.91
N TYR A 35 9.72 -8.41 10.83
CA TYR A 35 10.63 -9.01 9.86
C TYR A 35 10.16 -8.86 8.41
N LEU A 36 11.04 -8.36 7.57
CA LEU A 36 10.99 -8.43 6.10
C LEU A 36 12.38 -8.85 5.63
N LYS A 37 12.48 -9.98 4.94
CA LYS A 37 13.75 -10.52 4.46
C LYS A 37 14.52 -9.47 3.65
N ASP A 38 15.80 -9.32 3.92
CA ASP A 38 16.76 -8.40 3.29
C ASP A 38 16.42 -6.89 3.44
N ILE A 39 15.26 -6.56 4.00
CA ILE A 39 14.78 -5.17 4.12
C ILE A 39 14.75 -4.73 5.60
N ASN A 40 14.08 -5.48 6.46
CA ASN A 40 13.86 -5.10 7.87
C ASN A 40 14.10 -6.28 8.83
N GLU A 41 15.33 -6.48 9.25
CA GLU A 41 15.78 -7.57 10.13
C GLU A 41 16.27 -7.04 11.48
N ILE A 42 15.61 -6.04 12.03
CA ILE A 42 16.07 -5.25 13.17
C ILE A 42 15.69 -5.83 14.55
N GLY A 43 14.86 -6.88 14.59
CA GLY A 43 14.42 -7.50 15.84
C GLY A 43 13.54 -6.63 16.75
N ALA A 44 12.88 -5.57 16.23
CA ALA A 44 12.16 -4.58 17.02
C ALA A 44 11.00 -5.15 17.84
N CYS A 45 10.19 -6.05 17.26
CA CYS A 45 8.98 -6.55 17.92
C CYS A 45 9.22 -7.63 18.99
N ARG A 46 10.37 -8.28 18.98
CA ARG A 46 10.75 -9.37 19.91
C ARG A 46 9.78 -10.57 19.93
N VAL A 47 8.95 -10.73 18.91
CA VAL A 47 7.98 -11.84 18.81
C VAL A 47 8.64 -13.13 18.30
N CYS A 48 9.74 -13.00 17.55
CA CYS A 48 10.50 -14.11 16.99
C CYS A 48 11.54 -14.71 17.94
N VAL A 49 11.47 -14.46 19.25
CA VAL A 49 12.43 -14.99 20.22
C VAL A 49 12.43 -16.51 20.25
N VAL A 50 13.62 -17.08 20.43
CA VAL A 50 13.89 -18.52 20.59
C VAL A 50 14.84 -18.74 21.76
N GLU A 51 14.84 -19.94 22.30
CA GLU A 51 15.78 -20.39 23.30
C GLU A 51 16.93 -21.18 22.64
N ILE A 52 18.15 -20.95 23.10
CA ILE A 52 19.32 -21.68 22.63
C ILE A 52 19.92 -22.37 23.87
N LYS A 53 20.14 -23.68 23.77
CA LYS A 53 20.74 -24.45 24.84
C LYS A 53 22.10 -23.88 25.26
N GLY A 54 22.31 -23.72 26.56
CA GLY A 54 23.51 -23.12 27.10
C GLY A 54 23.55 -21.59 27.08
N ILE A 55 22.52 -20.92 26.58
CA ILE A 55 22.36 -19.45 26.62
C ILE A 55 21.16 -19.09 27.49
N GLU A 56 21.40 -18.40 28.60
CA GLU A 56 20.32 -18.04 29.54
C GLU A 56 19.28 -17.10 28.95
N ARG A 57 19.72 -16.12 28.15
CA ARG A 57 18.83 -15.13 27.51
C ARG A 57 18.16 -15.67 26.23
N LEU A 58 16.90 -15.32 26.00
CA LEU A 58 16.26 -15.53 24.71
C LEU A 58 16.84 -14.61 23.65
N VAL A 59 17.00 -15.12 22.43
CA VAL A 59 17.52 -14.36 21.29
C VAL A 59 16.45 -14.20 20.21
N THR A 60 16.50 -13.12 19.45
CA THR A 60 15.63 -12.91 18.29
C THR A 60 16.15 -13.74 17.11
N SER A 61 15.31 -14.58 16.53
CA SER A 61 15.72 -15.46 15.42
C SER A 61 15.92 -14.72 14.10
N CYS A 62 15.29 -13.57 13.91
CA CYS A 62 15.28 -12.85 12.62
C CYS A 62 16.59 -12.12 12.28
N ASN A 63 17.47 -11.91 13.26
CA ASN A 63 18.74 -11.15 13.09
C ASN A 63 19.92 -11.80 13.81
N ASN A 64 19.80 -13.04 14.23
CA ASN A 64 20.90 -13.85 14.75
C ASN A 64 21.13 -15.03 13.82
N THR A 65 22.39 -15.27 13.46
CA THR A 65 22.79 -16.36 12.57
C THR A 65 23.03 -17.64 13.35
N VAL A 66 22.90 -18.77 12.69
CA VAL A 66 23.22 -20.10 13.24
C VAL A 66 24.73 -20.31 13.37
N LYS A 67 25.13 -21.16 14.32
CA LYS A 67 26.50 -21.61 14.50
C LYS A 67 26.55 -23.13 14.68
N GLU A 68 27.66 -23.75 14.32
CA GLU A 68 27.87 -25.19 14.44
C GLU A 68 27.50 -25.71 15.83
N GLY A 69 26.75 -26.81 15.88
CA GLY A 69 26.33 -27.46 17.11
C GLY A 69 25.23 -26.75 17.90
N MET A 70 24.63 -25.67 17.38
CA MET A 70 23.59 -24.93 18.07
C MET A 70 22.32 -25.77 18.24
N GLU A 71 21.80 -25.84 19.48
CA GLU A 71 20.50 -26.49 19.78
C GLU A 71 19.47 -25.40 20.11
N ILE A 72 18.43 -25.31 19.27
CA ILE A 72 17.44 -24.21 19.27
C ILE A 72 16.06 -24.75 19.61
N TYR A 73 15.36 -24.10 20.56
CA TYR A 73 14.01 -24.43 20.95
C TYR A 73 13.06 -23.27 20.59
N THR A 74 12.12 -23.53 19.69
CA THR A 74 11.23 -22.50 19.13
C THR A 74 9.94 -22.33 19.92
N ASN A 75 9.61 -23.25 20.83
CA ASN A 75 8.32 -23.26 21.54
C ASN A 75 8.39 -23.77 22.99
N SER A 76 9.52 -23.54 23.67
CA SER A 76 9.63 -23.86 25.12
C SER A 76 8.67 -22.99 25.95
N PRO A 77 8.34 -23.38 27.22
CA PRO A 77 7.52 -22.55 28.11
C PRO A 77 8.07 -21.11 28.22
N LYS A 78 9.38 -20.98 28.40
CA LYS A 78 10.09 -19.69 28.49
C LYS A 78 9.89 -18.82 27.23
N VAL A 79 9.95 -19.43 26.05
CA VAL A 79 9.70 -18.75 24.76
C VAL A 79 8.24 -18.30 24.63
N ARG A 80 7.28 -19.16 24.99
CA ARG A 80 5.84 -18.83 24.95
C ARG A 80 5.50 -17.66 25.86
N ASP A 81 6.01 -17.68 27.09
CA ASP A 81 5.74 -16.63 28.07
C ASP A 81 6.36 -15.29 27.63
N ALA A 82 7.59 -15.30 27.12
CA ALA A 82 8.20 -14.07 26.57
C ALA A 82 7.42 -13.50 25.38
N ARG A 83 6.96 -14.36 24.46
CA ARG A 83 6.11 -13.91 23.33
C ARG A 83 4.78 -13.32 23.81
N ARG A 84 4.12 -13.95 24.80
CA ARG A 84 2.90 -13.42 25.39
C ARG A 84 3.13 -12.03 25.99
N ILE A 85 4.19 -11.84 26.77
CA ILE A 85 4.53 -10.52 27.35
C ILE A 85 4.78 -9.50 26.24
N ASN A 86 5.56 -9.82 25.22
CA ASN A 86 5.86 -8.90 24.12
C ASN A 86 4.60 -8.49 23.35
N ILE A 87 3.70 -9.43 23.08
CA ILE A 87 2.43 -9.11 22.44
C ILE A 87 1.53 -8.26 23.35
N LYS A 88 1.47 -8.54 24.67
CA LYS A 88 0.73 -7.71 25.63
C LYS A 88 1.23 -6.26 25.62
N LEU A 89 2.55 -6.07 25.58
CA LEU A 89 3.15 -4.73 25.48
C LEU A 89 2.79 -4.03 24.16
N ILE A 90 2.77 -4.75 23.05
CA ILE A 90 2.35 -4.19 21.76
C ILE A 90 0.85 -3.79 21.82
N LEU A 91 0.00 -4.67 22.33
CA LEU A 91 -1.45 -4.42 22.42
C LEU A 91 -1.79 -3.28 23.37
N SER A 92 -0.99 -3.04 24.42
CA SER A 92 -1.20 -1.91 25.34
C SER A 92 -1.03 -0.54 24.67
N GLN A 93 -0.38 -0.48 23.52
CA GLN A 93 -0.18 0.74 22.72
C GLN A 93 -0.92 0.71 21.36
N HIS A 94 -1.81 -0.26 21.18
CA HIS A 94 -2.54 -0.47 19.94
C HIS A 94 -4.03 -0.31 20.16
N ASN A 95 -4.69 0.45 19.28
CA ASN A 95 -6.16 0.53 19.26
C ASN A 95 -6.72 -0.78 18.74
N CYS A 96 -7.23 -1.61 19.65
CA CYS A 96 -7.75 -2.95 19.39
C CYS A 96 -9.21 -2.97 18.92
N PHE A 97 -9.77 -1.87 18.41
CA PHE A 97 -11.14 -1.84 17.90
C PHE A 97 -11.20 -2.53 16.53
N CYS A 98 -11.01 -3.86 16.55
CA CYS A 98 -10.92 -4.71 15.36
C CYS A 98 -12.20 -4.78 14.51
N PRO A 99 -13.44 -4.72 15.07
CA PRO A 99 -14.67 -4.85 14.29
C PRO A 99 -14.79 -3.84 13.14
N THR A 100 -14.29 -2.61 13.32
CA THR A 100 -14.31 -1.57 12.27
C THR A 100 -12.97 -1.35 11.59
N CYS A 101 -11.98 -2.18 11.89
CA CYS A 101 -10.64 -2.03 11.33
C CYS A 101 -10.57 -2.56 9.89
N VAL A 102 -9.99 -1.78 8.97
CA VAL A 102 -9.79 -2.17 7.56
C VAL A 102 -8.91 -3.42 7.36
N ARG A 103 -8.23 -3.88 8.40
CA ARG A 103 -7.42 -5.11 8.41
C ARG A 103 -8.06 -6.24 9.20
N SER A 104 -9.31 -6.10 9.67
CA SER A 104 -9.99 -7.19 10.40
C SER A 104 -10.01 -8.48 9.57
N GLY A 105 -9.64 -9.60 10.18
CA GLY A 105 -9.50 -10.89 9.49
C GLY A 105 -8.22 -11.06 8.65
N ASN A 106 -7.49 -9.97 8.34
CA ASN A 106 -6.22 -10.00 7.58
C ASN A 106 -5.13 -9.15 8.28
N CYS A 107 -5.04 -9.22 9.59
CA CYS A 107 -4.08 -8.49 10.42
C CYS A 107 -3.05 -9.47 11.00
N GLN A 108 -1.76 -9.23 10.77
CA GLN A 108 -0.70 -10.08 11.32
C GLN A 108 -0.68 -10.06 12.86
N LEU A 109 -0.93 -8.88 13.48
CA LEU A 109 -1.02 -8.77 14.94
C LEU A 109 -2.19 -9.57 15.50
N GLN A 110 -3.37 -9.47 14.90
CA GLN A 110 -4.57 -10.22 15.30
C GLN A 110 -4.32 -11.73 15.22
N LYS A 111 -3.70 -12.21 14.12
CA LYS A 111 -3.34 -13.62 13.96
C LYS A 111 -2.40 -14.09 15.08
N VAL A 112 -1.29 -13.39 15.30
CA VAL A 112 -0.30 -13.78 16.33
C VAL A 112 -0.90 -13.69 17.74
N ALA A 113 -1.77 -12.70 18.01
CA ALA A 113 -2.47 -12.60 19.28
C ALA A 113 -3.40 -13.81 19.51
N ASN A 114 -4.18 -14.18 18.51
CA ASN A 114 -5.06 -15.35 18.58
C ASN A 114 -4.28 -16.65 18.77
N ASP A 115 -3.18 -16.85 18.04
CA ASP A 115 -2.34 -18.06 18.14
C ASP A 115 -1.69 -18.22 19.54
N LEU A 116 -1.55 -17.14 20.30
CA LEU A 116 -1.00 -17.16 21.67
C LEU A 116 -2.06 -17.20 22.78
N GLU A 117 -3.33 -17.40 22.42
CA GLU A 117 -4.47 -17.51 23.35
C GLU A 117 -4.55 -16.31 24.33
N PHE A 118 -4.79 -15.14 23.78
CA PHE A 118 -4.86 -13.92 24.58
C PHE A 118 -6.23 -13.79 25.27
N GLY A 119 -6.25 -13.97 26.60
CA GLY A 119 -7.30 -13.43 27.46
C GLY A 119 -7.14 -11.89 27.65
N SER A 120 -8.17 -11.25 28.18
CA SER A 120 -8.25 -9.80 28.45
C SER A 120 -6.94 -9.21 28.98
N GLY A 121 -6.51 -8.09 28.36
CA GLY A 121 -5.22 -7.48 28.61
C GLY A 121 -4.99 -7.07 30.07
N THR A 122 -3.77 -7.27 30.54
CA THR A 122 -3.34 -6.96 31.91
C THR A 122 -2.59 -5.62 31.99
N PHE A 123 -2.23 -4.99 30.87
CA PHE A 123 -1.53 -3.73 30.86
C PHE A 123 -2.48 -2.57 30.56
N LYS A 124 -2.27 -1.44 31.29
CA LYS A 124 -2.99 -0.20 31.02
C LYS A 124 -2.71 0.25 29.59
N GLN A 125 -3.76 0.60 28.87
CA GLN A 125 -3.62 1.11 27.52
C GLN A 125 -3.06 2.55 27.53
N HIS A 126 -2.10 2.80 26.65
CA HIS A 126 -1.52 4.10 26.34
C HIS A 126 -1.58 4.33 24.84
N ILE A 127 -2.73 4.78 24.37
CA ILE A 127 -2.95 5.06 22.96
C ILE A 127 -2.56 6.50 22.69
N THR A 128 -1.73 6.72 21.68
CA THR A 128 -1.37 8.06 21.19
C THR A 128 -2.09 8.31 19.87
N GLU A 129 -2.58 9.51 19.69
CA GLU A 129 -3.23 9.96 18.47
C GLU A 129 -2.60 11.27 18.03
N GLU A 130 -2.26 11.37 16.77
CA GLU A 130 -1.73 12.56 16.14
C GLU A 130 -2.59 12.93 14.94
N LYS A 131 -2.85 14.25 14.78
CA LYS A 131 -3.64 14.73 13.64
C LYS A 131 -2.94 14.43 12.34
N TRP A 132 -3.68 13.92 11.37
CA TRP A 132 -3.21 13.61 10.03
C TRP A 132 -4.08 14.33 8.99
N PRO A 133 -3.50 14.87 7.89
CA PRO A 133 -4.28 15.50 6.83
C PRO A 133 -5.12 14.44 6.09
N MET A 134 -6.43 14.45 6.32
CA MET A 134 -7.36 13.46 5.78
C MET A 134 -7.66 13.65 4.29
N ASP A 135 -7.29 14.78 3.71
CA ASP A 135 -7.37 15.08 2.28
C ASP A 135 -6.20 14.48 1.48
N PHE A 136 -5.11 14.05 2.15
CA PHE A 136 -3.99 13.39 1.49
C PHE A 136 -4.33 11.93 1.16
N PRO A 137 -3.90 11.38 -0.01
CA PRO A 137 -4.24 10.01 -0.42
C PRO A 137 -3.73 8.89 0.49
N LEU A 138 -2.65 9.13 1.23
CA LEU A 138 -2.08 8.21 2.21
C LEU A 138 -2.52 8.64 3.61
N ILE A 139 -3.19 7.76 4.33
CA ILE A 139 -3.66 7.98 5.70
C ILE A 139 -2.76 7.23 6.69
N ARG A 140 -2.41 7.91 7.78
CA ARG A 140 -1.71 7.32 8.93
C ARG A 140 -2.58 7.41 10.18
N ASP A 141 -2.76 6.27 10.82
CA ASP A 141 -3.40 6.15 12.13
C ASP A 141 -2.33 5.71 13.15
N GLU A 142 -1.84 6.67 13.95
CA GLU A 142 -0.82 6.42 14.95
C GLU A 142 -1.30 5.42 16.01
N SER A 143 -2.56 5.46 16.37
CA SER A 143 -3.16 4.60 17.41
C SER A 143 -3.02 3.10 17.10
N LYS A 144 -2.83 2.76 15.82
CA LYS A 144 -2.63 1.39 15.34
C LYS A 144 -1.17 1.03 15.07
N CYS A 145 -0.23 1.97 15.22
CA CYS A 145 1.17 1.72 14.92
C CYS A 145 1.85 0.83 15.97
N ILE A 146 2.39 -0.31 15.54
CA ILE A 146 3.15 -1.24 16.40
C ILE A 146 4.67 -0.99 16.37
N LYS A 147 5.11 0.09 15.77
CA LYS A 147 6.52 0.53 15.73
C LYS A 147 7.47 -0.52 15.15
N CYS A 148 7.01 -1.25 14.13
CA CYS A 148 7.77 -2.33 13.49
C CYS A 148 8.84 -1.84 12.52
N MET A 149 8.86 -0.56 12.18
CA MET A 149 9.80 0.13 11.28
C MET A 149 9.79 -0.36 9.82
N ARG A 150 8.86 -1.22 9.40
CA ARG A 150 8.79 -1.71 8.01
C ARG A 150 8.61 -0.57 7.01
N CYS A 151 7.75 0.42 7.31
CA CYS A 151 7.51 1.57 6.44
C CYS A 151 8.75 2.44 6.26
N ILE A 152 9.58 2.60 7.28
CA ILE A 152 10.87 3.31 7.21
C ILE A 152 11.78 2.57 6.25
N GLN A 153 12.03 1.29 6.51
CA GLN A 153 13.01 0.52 5.75
C GLN A 153 12.62 0.31 4.29
N ILE A 154 11.33 0.08 4.01
CA ILE A 154 10.85 -0.04 2.63
C ILE A 154 10.95 1.27 1.86
N CYS A 155 10.68 2.39 2.53
CA CYS A 155 10.76 3.72 1.93
C CYS A 155 12.21 4.15 1.69
N ASP A 156 13.12 3.80 2.59
CA ASP A 156 14.54 4.12 2.47
C ASP A 156 15.25 3.17 1.50
N LYS A 157 15.27 1.86 1.81
CA LYS A 157 16.10 0.89 1.07
C LYS A 157 15.57 0.54 -0.32
N VAL A 158 14.24 0.54 -0.52
CA VAL A 158 13.63 0.11 -1.78
C VAL A 158 13.18 1.29 -2.63
N GLN A 159 12.61 2.32 -2.00
CA GLN A 159 12.10 3.49 -2.72
C GLN A 159 13.08 4.67 -2.75
N SER A 160 14.13 4.66 -1.92
CA SER A 160 15.14 5.73 -1.79
C SER A 160 14.57 7.13 -1.48
N LEU A 161 13.38 7.20 -0.85
CA LEU A 161 12.67 8.46 -0.60
C LEU A 161 12.78 8.98 0.84
N LYS A 162 13.04 8.12 1.82
CA LYS A 162 13.22 8.47 3.26
C LYS A 162 12.10 9.35 3.84
N VAL A 163 10.84 9.10 3.41
CA VAL A 163 9.68 9.87 3.88
C VAL A 163 9.39 9.62 5.36
N TRP A 164 9.64 8.39 5.84
CA TRP A 164 9.34 7.95 7.19
C TRP A 164 10.60 7.88 8.05
N ASP A 165 10.48 8.29 9.32
CA ASP A 165 11.56 8.17 10.30
C ASP A 165 11.00 7.91 11.70
N ILE A 166 11.92 7.61 12.65
CA ILE A 166 11.61 7.49 14.06
C ILE A 166 11.42 8.91 14.63
N ALA A 167 10.28 9.12 15.27
CA ALA A 167 9.99 10.37 15.96
C ALA A 167 9.80 10.11 17.46
N LYS A 168 10.09 11.13 18.28
CA LYS A 168 10.00 11.09 19.74
C LYS A 168 10.94 10.05 20.36
N THR A 169 11.01 9.99 21.67
CA THR A 169 11.93 9.09 22.40
C THR A 169 11.24 8.37 23.56
N GLY A 170 11.87 7.30 24.06
CA GLY A 170 11.38 6.48 25.16
C GLY A 170 10.01 5.86 24.87
N SER A 171 9.10 5.88 25.82
CA SER A 171 7.75 5.30 25.68
C SER A 171 6.90 5.99 24.61
N ARG A 172 7.25 7.22 24.22
CA ARG A 172 6.58 8.00 23.18
C ARG A 172 7.11 7.75 21.79
N THR A 173 8.15 6.93 21.63
CA THR A 173 8.71 6.60 20.30
C THR A 173 7.60 6.17 19.34
N THR A 174 7.58 6.75 18.16
CA THR A 174 6.63 6.45 17.09
C THR A 174 7.33 6.54 15.73
N VAL A 175 6.61 6.20 14.67
CA VAL A 175 7.04 6.43 13.28
C VAL A 175 6.26 7.61 12.74
N ASN A 176 6.93 8.63 12.23
CA ASN A 176 6.30 9.80 11.64
C ASN A 176 7.04 10.23 10.37
N VAL A 177 6.58 11.30 9.75
CA VAL A 177 7.27 11.91 8.60
C VAL A 177 8.62 12.45 9.07
N SER A 178 9.66 12.20 8.27
CA SER A 178 11.03 12.63 8.56
C SER A 178 11.10 14.13 8.86
N LEU A 179 11.91 14.49 9.85
CA LEU A 179 12.11 15.87 10.32
C LEU A 179 10.84 16.55 10.87
N GLY A 180 9.78 15.78 11.17
CA GLY A 180 8.51 16.34 11.65
C GLY A 180 7.74 17.17 10.62
N ARG A 181 8.07 17.03 9.32
CA ARG A 181 7.37 17.72 8.21
C ARG A 181 5.92 17.23 8.07
N ASN A 182 5.09 18.07 7.45
CA ASN A 182 3.79 17.62 6.98
C ASN A 182 3.98 16.63 5.81
N ILE A 183 3.15 15.59 5.72
CA ILE A 183 3.20 14.62 4.61
C ILE A 183 2.98 15.26 3.24
N LYS A 184 2.27 16.38 3.17
CA LYS A 184 2.05 17.15 1.94
C LYS A 184 3.34 17.82 1.43
N GLU A 185 4.25 18.13 2.35
CA GLU A 185 5.55 18.78 2.08
C GLU A 185 6.67 17.76 1.89
N ALA A 186 6.40 16.49 2.22
CA ALA A 186 7.38 15.43 2.06
C ALA A 186 7.43 14.93 0.63
N ASP A 187 8.61 14.43 0.22
CA ASP A 187 8.87 13.90 -1.12
C ASP A 187 8.23 12.53 -1.35
N CYS A 188 6.98 12.38 -0.94
CA CYS A 188 6.24 11.12 -1.04
C CYS A 188 5.77 10.88 -2.47
N ALA A 189 6.27 9.84 -3.13
CA ALA A 189 5.81 9.42 -4.47
C ALA A 189 4.42 8.76 -4.47
N LEU A 190 3.77 8.56 -3.31
CA LEU A 190 2.49 7.85 -3.20
C LEU A 190 2.51 6.43 -3.81
N CYS A 191 3.66 5.75 -3.77
CA CYS A 191 3.84 4.41 -4.32
C CYS A 191 3.06 3.31 -3.56
N GLY A 192 2.59 3.58 -2.33
CA GLY A 192 1.80 2.66 -1.52
C GLY A 192 2.57 1.50 -0.86
N GLN A 193 3.89 1.39 -1.04
CA GLN A 193 4.69 0.28 -0.51
C GLN A 193 4.63 0.21 1.02
N CYS A 194 4.63 1.35 1.69
CA CYS A 194 4.48 1.40 3.15
C CYS A 194 3.12 0.85 3.62
N ILE A 195 2.04 1.00 2.84
CA ILE A 195 0.71 0.44 3.12
C ILE A 195 0.72 -1.08 2.98
N THR A 196 1.28 -1.59 1.88
CA THR A 196 1.29 -3.05 1.59
C THR A 196 2.13 -3.82 2.60
N HIS A 197 3.21 -3.21 3.11
CA HIS A 197 4.11 -3.84 4.08
C HIS A 197 3.75 -3.57 5.54
N CYS A 198 2.76 -2.70 5.82
CA CYS A 198 2.28 -2.50 7.18
C CYS A 198 1.59 -3.78 7.69
N PRO A 199 2.04 -4.39 8.81
CA PRO A 199 1.47 -5.62 9.33
C PRO A 199 0.11 -5.42 10.02
N VAL A 200 -0.26 -4.17 10.25
CA VAL A 200 -1.51 -3.71 10.88
C VAL A 200 -2.18 -2.65 10.00
N ALA A 201 -3.17 -1.93 10.52
CA ALA A 201 -3.89 -0.87 9.80
C ALA A 201 -3.37 0.55 10.11
N ALA A 202 -2.10 0.70 10.50
CA ALA A 202 -1.54 2.02 10.80
C ALA A 202 -1.34 2.90 9.55
N LEU A 203 -1.23 2.28 8.37
CA LEU A 203 -1.15 2.97 7.08
C LEU A 203 -2.21 2.40 6.15
N SER A 204 -2.97 3.28 5.51
CA SER A 204 -4.03 2.93 4.56
C SER A 204 -4.14 3.96 3.44
N GLY A 205 -4.83 3.63 2.36
CA GLY A 205 -5.31 4.63 1.41
C GLY A 205 -6.49 5.40 1.99
N ARG A 206 -6.68 6.65 1.57
CA ARG A 206 -7.90 7.43 1.86
C ARG A 206 -9.12 6.69 1.31
N ASP A 207 -10.20 6.66 2.06
CA ASP A 207 -11.46 6.02 1.65
C ASP A 207 -12.34 7.05 0.90
N ASP A 208 -12.52 6.83 -0.38
CA ASP A 208 -13.30 7.70 -1.27
C ASP A 208 -14.61 7.04 -1.77
N LYS A 209 -15.13 6.01 -1.08
CA LYS A 209 -16.37 5.31 -1.48
C LYS A 209 -17.63 6.15 -1.31
N ARG A 210 -17.68 7.00 -0.29
CA ARG A 210 -18.90 7.76 0.05
C ARG A 210 -19.45 8.64 -1.11
N PRO A 211 -18.62 9.42 -1.84
CA PRO A 211 -19.10 10.16 -3.01
C PRO A 211 -19.74 9.26 -4.07
N VAL A 212 -19.18 8.07 -4.32
CA VAL A 212 -19.72 7.11 -5.29
C VAL A 212 -21.08 6.60 -4.85
N PHE A 213 -21.24 6.21 -3.59
CA PHE A 213 -22.53 5.76 -3.04
C PHE A 213 -23.60 6.85 -3.12
N SER A 214 -23.21 8.12 -2.94
CA SER A 214 -24.13 9.25 -3.08
C SER A 214 -24.67 9.36 -4.51
N GLN A 215 -23.80 9.22 -5.51
CA GLN A 215 -24.19 9.38 -6.91
C GLN A 215 -24.90 8.14 -7.49
N ASN A 216 -24.58 6.95 -7.01
CA ASN A 216 -25.23 5.71 -7.44
C ASN A 216 -26.65 5.51 -6.85
N GLY A 217 -27.23 6.54 -6.24
CA GLY A 217 -28.60 6.51 -5.70
C GLY A 217 -28.75 5.77 -4.35
N MET A 218 -27.65 5.32 -3.74
CA MET A 218 -27.66 4.68 -2.42
C MET A 218 -27.89 5.67 -1.26
N LEU A 219 -27.70 6.97 -1.49
CA LEU A 219 -27.87 8.03 -0.51
C LEU A 219 -28.75 9.15 -1.12
N ASN A 220 -29.97 9.02 -1.27
CA ASN A 220 -31.06 9.98 -1.58
C ASN A 220 -30.63 11.44 -1.99
N THR A 221 -29.63 11.57 -2.88
CA THR A 221 -29.08 12.83 -3.38
C THR A 221 -29.42 13.00 -4.87
N ARG A 222 -29.38 14.23 -5.39
CA ARG A 222 -29.54 14.49 -6.82
C ARG A 222 -28.47 13.73 -7.59
N ARG A 223 -28.88 12.77 -8.40
CA ARG A 223 -28.01 11.88 -9.16
C ARG A 223 -27.48 12.59 -10.41
N LYS A 224 -26.17 12.49 -10.63
CA LYS A 224 -25.52 12.78 -11.91
C LYS A 224 -25.46 11.49 -12.76
N THR A 225 -25.22 11.64 -14.05
CA THR A 225 -24.85 10.50 -14.92
C THR A 225 -23.51 9.93 -14.47
N THR A 226 -23.51 8.69 -14.02
CA THR A 226 -22.33 8.06 -13.45
C THR A 226 -21.58 7.23 -14.48
N VAL A 227 -20.32 7.56 -14.69
CA VAL A 227 -19.44 6.89 -15.66
C VAL A 227 -18.24 6.32 -14.91
N VAL A 228 -17.95 5.04 -15.10
CA VAL A 228 -16.78 4.39 -14.48
C VAL A 228 -15.81 3.86 -15.53
N GLN A 229 -14.52 4.10 -15.33
CA GLN A 229 -13.43 3.48 -16.06
C GLN A 229 -12.67 2.50 -15.18
N VAL A 230 -12.20 1.39 -15.74
CA VAL A 230 -11.51 0.33 -15.02
C VAL A 230 -10.14 0.07 -15.61
N ALA A 231 -9.10 0.12 -14.77
CA ALA A 231 -7.73 -0.23 -15.17
C ALA A 231 -7.57 -1.72 -15.51
N PRO A 232 -6.70 -2.09 -16.48
CA PRO A 232 -6.44 -3.47 -16.85
C PRO A 232 -6.04 -4.38 -15.69
N ALA A 233 -5.22 -3.89 -14.75
CA ALA A 233 -4.80 -4.64 -13.58
C ALA A 233 -5.96 -4.96 -12.62
N VAL A 234 -6.97 -4.08 -12.53
CA VAL A 234 -8.16 -4.33 -11.71
C VAL A 234 -9.03 -5.42 -12.32
N ARG A 235 -9.15 -5.48 -13.66
CA ARG A 235 -9.88 -6.55 -14.36
C ARG A 235 -9.41 -7.95 -13.99
N THR A 236 -8.13 -8.10 -13.69
CA THR A 236 -7.55 -9.40 -13.33
C THR A 236 -7.55 -9.67 -11.83
N ALA A 237 -7.52 -8.63 -11.01
CA ALA A 237 -7.33 -8.74 -9.56
C ALA A 237 -8.64 -8.80 -8.75
N TRP A 238 -9.75 -8.28 -9.25
CA TRP A 238 -10.99 -8.17 -8.48
C TRP A 238 -11.52 -9.51 -7.94
N ALA A 239 -11.39 -10.57 -8.74
CA ALA A 239 -11.91 -11.90 -8.36
C ALA A 239 -11.09 -12.57 -7.26
N GLU A 240 -9.82 -12.21 -7.07
CA GLU A 240 -8.94 -12.78 -6.04
C GLU A 240 -9.48 -12.50 -4.63
N ALA A 241 -9.99 -11.31 -4.40
CA ALA A 241 -10.53 -10.92 -3.10
C ALA A 241 -11.78 -11.73 -2.73
N PHE A 242 -12.55 -12.16 -3.71
CA PHE A 242 -13.70 -13.06 -3.55
C PHE A 242 -13.32 -14.54 -3.65
N LYS A 243 -12.03 -14.88 -3.79
CA LYS A 243 -11.53 -16.25 -3.96
C LYS A 243 -12.16 -16.98 -5.15
N LEU A 244 -12.51 -16.25 -6.20
CA LEU A 244 -13.12 -16.75 -7.41
C LEU A 244 -12.04 -17.22 -8.40
N SER A 245 -12.40 -18.22 -9.25
CA SER A 245 -11.48 -18.70 -10.26
C SER A 245 -11.21 -17.67 -11.36
N ARG A 246 -10.05 -17.78 -12.04
CA ARG A 246 -9.70 -16.93 -13.20
C ARG A 246 -10.74 -17.00 -14.33
N LYS A 247 -11.37 -18.14 -14.54
CA LYS A 247 -12.46 -18.31 -15.51
C LYS A 247 -13.70 -17.50 -15.14
N PHE A 248 -13.90 -17.21 -13.85
CA PHE A 248 -15.01 -16.37 -13.40
C PHE A 248 -14.70 -14.88 -13.58
N ALA A 249 -13.44 -14.46 -13.53
CA ALA A 249 -12.98 -13.09 -13.59
C ALA A 249 -12.98 -12.52 -15.03
N SER A 250 -14.12 -12.60 -15.73
CA SER A 250 -14.22 -12.03 -17.06
C SER A 250 -14.54 -10.53 -17.03
N PRO A 251 -14.09 -9.75 -18.04
CA PRO A 251 -14.43 -8.32 -18.17
C PRO A 251 -15.93 -8.05 -18.21
N GLU A 252 -16.70 -8.92 -18.87
CA GLU A 252 -18.17 -8.79 -19.03
C GLU A 252 -18.87 -8.92 -17.67
N ARG A 253 -18.42 -9.84 -16.82
CA ARG A 253 -18.96 -9.99 -15.45
C ARG A 253 -18.64 -8.79 -14.58
N LEU A 254 -17.43 -8.26 -14.70
CA LEU A 254 -17.06 -7.04 -14.00
C LEU A 254 -17.93 -5.86 -14.45
N ALA A 255 -18.11 -5.68 -15.77
CA ALA A 255 -18.97 -4.64 -16.31
C ALA A 255 -20.43 -4.82 -15.87
N GLY A 256 -20.94 -6.08 -15.86
CA GLY A 256 -22.25 -6.40 -15.34
C GLY A 256 -22.41 -6.05 -13.86
N ALA A 257 -21.42 -6.39 -13.02
CA ALA A 257 -21.42 -6.06 -11.61
C ALA A 257 -21.43 -4.54 -11.38
N LEU A 258 -20.62 -3.78 -12.11
CA LEU A 258 -20.58 -2.31 -12.02
C LEU A 258 -21.91 -1.67 -12.41
N ARG A 259 -22.60 -2.18 -13.44
CA ARG A 259 -23.96 -1.73 -13.81
C ARG A 259 -24.96 -2.04 -12.71
N LEU A 260 -24.89 -3.22 -12.09
CA LEU A 260 -25.74 -3.58 -10.94
C LEU A 260 -25.46 -2.70 -9.71
N MET A 261 -24.24 -2.18 -9.56
CA MET A 261 -23.90 -1.19 -8.53
C MET A 261 -24.43 0.22 -8.85
N GLY A 262 -25.07 0.42 -10.00
CA GLY A 262 -25.73 1.67 -10.36
C GLY A 262 -24.92 2.61 -11.26
N PHE A 263 -23.83 2.17 -11.86
CA PHE A 263 -23.13 2.93 -12.89
C PHE A 263 -23.90 2.89 -14.22
N ASP A 264 -24.11 4.06 -14.83
CA ASP A 264 -24.82 4.17 -16.11
C ASP A 264 -23.95 3.69 -17.27
N TYR A 265 -22.65 4.02 -17.23
CA TYR A 265 -21.70 3.64 -18.27
C TYR A 265 -20.42 3.06 -17.68
N VAL A 266 -19.87 2.03 -18.33
CA VAL A 266 -18.65 1.33 -17.92
C VAL A 266 -17.68 1.29 -19.09
N PHE A 267 -16.50 1.87 -18.89
CA PHE A 267 -15.41 1.90 -19.87
C PHE A 267 -14.19 1.14 -19.42
N ASP A 268 -13.39 0.71 -20.38
CA ASP A 268 -12.07 0.15 -20.16
C ASP A 268 -11.01 1.23 -20.40
N THR A 269 -10.12 1.43 -19.43
CA THR A 269 -9.04 2.42 -19.55
C THR A 269 -8.03 2.07 -20.66
N THR A 270 -8.03 0.83 -21.20
CA THR A 270 -7.20 0.48 -22.35
C THR A 270 -7.46 1.32 -23.57
N TYR A 271 -8.68 1.75 -23.82
CA TYR A 271 -8.99 2.70 -24.89
C TYR A 271 -8.15 3.98 -24.79
N ALA A 272 -8.10 4.57 -23.61
CA ALA A 272 -7.27 5.76 -23.39
C ALA A 272 -5.77 5.47 -23.33
N ALA A 273 -5.37 4.22 -23.04
CA ALA A 273 -3.98 3.81 -23.16
C ALA A 273 -3.53 3.81 -24.63
N ASP A 274 -4.38 3.39 -25.54
CA ASP A 274 -4.11 3.48 -27.01
C ASP A 274 -3.94 4.94 -27.44
N LEU A 275 -4.83 5.84 -26.93
CA LEU A 275 -4.68 7.28 -27.18
C LEU A 275 -3.39 7.84 -26.60
N THR A 276 -3.00 7.42 -25.41
CA THR A 276 -1.73 7.83 -24.80
C THR A 276 -0.54 7.43 -25.67
N ILE A 277 -0.56 6.20 -26.24
CA ILE A 277 0.48 5.75 -27.18
C ILE A 277 0.54 6.65 -28.41
N MET A 278 -0.61 7.05 -28.96
CA MET A 278 -0.66 7.95 -30.11
C MET A 278 -0.08 9.32 -29.77
N GLU A 279 -0.43 9.90 -28.64
CA GLU A 279 0.06 11.22 -28.22
C GLU A 279 1.56 11.19 -27.87
N GLU A 280 1.97 10.25 -26.99
CA GLU A 280 3.38 10.11 -26.61
C GLU A 280 4.25 9.70 -27.81
N GLY A 281 3.74 8.86 -28.71
CA GLY A 281 4.43 8.46 -29.93
C GLY A 281 4.60 9.65 -30.89
N SER A 282 3.60 10.50 -31.05
CA SER A 282 3.66 11.73 -31.86
C SER A 282 4.66 12.72 -31.26
N GLU A 283 4.62 12.93 -29.95
CA GLU A 283 5.59 13.75 -29.22
C GLU A 283 7.01 13.22 -29.39
N PHE A 284 7.21 11.89 -29.26
CA PHE A 284 8.51 11.28 -29.46
C PHE A 284 9.07 11.50 -30.89
N LEU A 285 8.23 11.34 -31.91
CA LEU A 285 8.63 11.59 -33.30
C LEU A 285 8.97 13.06 -33.55
N GLU A 286 8.24 13.97 -32.93
CA GLU A 286 8.52 15.40 -33.01
C GLU A 286 9.87 15.76 -32.32
N ARG A 287 10.07 15.23 -31.10
CA ARG A 287 11.36 15.38 -30.40
C ARG A 287 12.54 14.79 -31.16
N LEU A 288 12.32 13.68 -31.91
CA LEU A 288 13.37 13.09 -32.77
C LEU A 288 13.73 13.98 -33.95
N LYS A 289 12.74 14.65 -34.58
CA LYS A 289 12.97 15.57 -35.70
C LYS A 289 13.76 16.81 -35.27
N HIS A 290 13.51 17.28 -34.05
CA HIS A 290 14.13 18.50 -33.47
C HIS A 290 15.01 18.13 -32.27
N LYS A 291 15.86 17.12 -32.43
CA LYS A 291 16.60 16.47 -31.35
C LYS A 291 17.44 17.44 -30.50
N GLU A 292 17.98 18.49 -31.14
CA GLU A 292 18.82 19.49 -30.49
C GLU A 292 18.02 20.45 -29.58
N ASP A 293 16.70 20.54 -29.75
CA ASP A 293 15.84 21.45 -28.99
C ASP A 293 15.29 20.80 -27.70
N TYR A 294 15.52 19.50 -27.51
CA TYR A 294 14.97 18.74 -26.41
C TYR A 294 16.03 18.05 -25.54
N GLN A 295 15.74 17.92 -24.26
CA GLN A 295 16.54 17.09 -23.37
C GLN A 295 16.22 15.60 -23.55
N TRP A 296 17.22 14.75 -23.40
CA TRP A 296 17.14 13.31 -23.55
C TRP A 296 17.70 12.59 -22.31
N PRO A 297 17.17 11.37 -21.99
CA PRO A 297 16.13 10.61 -22.71
C PRO A 297 14.73 11.17 -22.50
N MET A 298 13.75 10.87 -23.40
CA MET A 298 12.34 11.12 -23.15
C MET A 298 11.79 10.05 -22.19
N PHE A 299 11.09 10.47 -21.13
CA PHE A 299 10.40 9.59 -20.19
C PHE A 299 8.89 9.69 -20.35
N THR A 300 8.20 8.56 -20.25
CA THR A 300 6.72 8.55 -20.20
C THR A 300 6.19 9.14 -18.89
N SER A 301 5.00 9.74 -18.91
CA SER A 301 4.39 10.44 -17.77
C SER A 301 3.13 9.76 -17.21
N CYS A 302 2.78 8.56 -17.68
CA CYS A 302 1.55 7.86 -17.30
C CYS A 302 1.45 7.45 -15.82
N CYS A 303 2.57 7.36 -15.10
CA CYS A 303 2.61 7.02 -13.68
C CYS A 303 2.82 8.27 -12.80
N PRO A 304 1.81 8.76 -12.08
CA PRO A 304 1.96 9.94 -11.23
C PRO A 304 2.93 9.73 -10.06
N GLY A 305 3.12 8.50 -9.61
CA GLY A 305 4.14 8.17 -8.62
C GLY A 305 5.57 8.36 -9.16
N TRP A 306 5.80 7.96 -10.39
CA TRP A 306 7.06 8.20 -11.11
C TRP A 306 7.31 9.70 -11.31
N VAL A 307 6.30 10.42 -11.80
CA VAL A 307 6.42 11.88 -12.02
C VAL A 307 6.75 12.61 -10.71
N ARG A 308 6.09 12.24 -9.59
CA ARG A 308 6.41 12.81 -8.26
C ARG A 308 7.83 12.46 -7.81
N PHE A 309 8.26 11.23 -8.03
CA PHE A 309 9.62 10.78 -7.70
C PHE A 309 10.66 11.59 -8.50
N LEU A 310 10.48 11.69 -9.80
CA LEU A 310 11.41 12.43 -10.67
C LEU A 310 11.49 13.90 -10.27
N LYS A 311 10.35 14.57 -10.08
CA LYS A 311 10.29 15.98 -9.66
C LYS A 311 10.99 16.23 -8.31
N SER A 312 10.98 15.27 -7.39
CA SER A 312 11.60 15.44 -6.07
C SER A 312 13.07 15.06 -6.03
N GLN A 313 13.48 14.02 -6.78
CA GLN A 313 14.83 13.46 -6.70
C GLN A 313 15.73 13.92 -7.87
N TYR A 314 15.14 14.24 -9.02
CA TYR A 314 15.83 14.60 -10.26
C TYR A 314 15.15 15.79 -10.94
N PRO A 315 15.07 16.97 -10.27
CA PRO A 315 14.35 18.13 -10.80
C PRO A 315 14.87 18.62 -12.16
N ASP A 316 16.17 18.46 -12.41
CA ASP A 316 16.80 18.84 -13.67
C ASP A 316 16.36 17.97 -14.87
N MET A 317 15.68 16.86 -14.62
CA MET A 317 15.18 15.95 -15.66
C MET A 317 13.67 16.11 -15.92
N VAL A 318 13.02 17.11 -15.35
CA VAL A 318 11.58 17.32 -15.52
C VAL A 318 11.19 17.56 -16.98
N ASP A 319 12.02 18.28 -17.73
CA ASP A 319 11.80 18.56 -19.15
C ASP A 319 11.99 17.33 -20.06
N CYS A 320 12.54 16.24 -19.50
CA CYS A 320 12.60 14.93 -20.15
C CYS A 320 11.26 14.17 -20.12
N LEU A 321 10.30 14.58 -19.26
CA LEU A 321 8.99 13.93 -19.20
C LEU A 321 8.16 14.23 -20.45
N SER A 322 7.35 13.26 -20.87
CA SER A 322 6.28 13.50 -21.83
C SER A 322 5.25 14.48 -21.26
N THR A 323 4.69 15.31 -22.10
CA THR A 323 3.63 16.27 -21.77
C THR A 323 2.24 15.63 -21.79
N ALA A 324 2.11 14.38 -22.27
CA ALA A 324 0.86 13.67 -22.37
C ALA A 324 0.23 13.39 -21.00
N LYS A 325 -1.10 13.53 -20.90
CA LYS A 325 -1.86 13.08 -19.73
C LYS A 325 -1.77 11.55 -19.59
N SER A 326 -1.92 11.05 -18.39
CA SER A 326 -2.02 9.60 -18.18
C SER A 326 -3.29 9.01 -18.82
N PRO A 327 -3.32 7.70 -19.13
CA PRO A 327 -4.53 7.03 -19.64
C PRO A 327 -5.78 7.29 -18.79
N GLN A 328 -5.65 7.35 -17.45
CA GLN A 328 -6.75 7.71 -16.57
C GLN A 328 -7.31 9.09 -16.89
N GLN A 329 -6.44 10.08 -17.02
CA GLN A 329 -6.85 11.47 -17.24
C GLN A 329 -7.29 11.71 -18.69
N MET A 330 -6.68 11.03 -19.65
CA MET A 330 -7.17 11.06 -21.05
C MET A 330 -8.59 10.49 -21.15
N GLN A 331 -8.85 9.35 -20.50
CA GLN A 331 -10.20 8.79 -20.47
C GLN A 331 -11.19 9.73 -19.78
N GLY A 332 -10.78 10.38 -18.69
CA GLY A 332 -11.60 11.37 -17.99
C GLY A 332 -11.95 12.56 -18.88
N ALA A 333 -10.95 13.12 -19.56
CA ALA A 333 -11.12 14.20 -20.50
C ALA A 333 -12.07 13.83 -21.66
N ILE A 334 -11.95 12.63 -22.23
CA ILE A 334 -12.84 12.13 -23.27
C ILE A 334 -14.27 11.94 -22.75
N ILE A 335 -14.42 11.44 -21.52
CA ILE A 335 -15.74 11.29 -20.89
C ILE A 335 -16.41 12.65 -20.71
N LYS A 336 -15.68 13.66 -20.21
CA LYS A 336 -16.23 14.98 -19.93
C LYS A 336 -16.45 15.84 -21.20
N ASN A 337 -15.74 15.58 -22.31
CA ASN A 337 -15.88 16.30 -23.57
C ASN A 337 -16.68 15.47 -24.59
N TYR A 338 -15.99 14.60 -25.31
CA TYR A 338 -16.57 13.88 -26.46
C TYR A 338 -17.76 13.00 -26.09
N PHE A 339 -17.67 12.25 -24.98
CA PHE A 339 -18.77 11.36 -24.58
C PHE A 339 -19.95 12.14 -24.01
N ALA A 340 -19.71 13.24 -23.30
CA ALA A 340 -20.76 14.17 -22.83
C ALA A 340 -21.60 14.68 -23.99
N ASP A 341 -20.95 15.19 -25.05
CA ASP A 341 -21.63 15.63 -26.28
C ASP A 341 -22.44 14.50 -26.93
N LYS A 342 -21.86 13.31 -26.99
CA LYS A 342 -22.50 12.14 -27.62
C LYS A 342 -23.78 11.69 -26.91
N ILE A 343 -23.87 11.87 -25.61
CA ILE A 343 -25.06 11.53 -24.81
C ILE A 343 -25.96 12.76 -24.54
N HIS A 344 -25.59 13.91 -25.05
CA HIS A 344 -26.31 15.21 -24.87
C HIS A 344 -26.43 15.60 -23.39
N GLU A 345 -25.35 15.43 -22.62
CA GLU A 345 -25.26 15.83 -21.23
C GLU A 345 -24.20 16.92 -21.04
N ASP A 346 -24.44 17.84 -20.11
CA ASP A 346 -23.45 18.81 -19.70
C ASP A 346 -22.30 18.10 -18.89
N PRO A 347 -21.04 18.48 -19.11
CA PRO A 347 -19.89 17.90 -18.35
C PRO A 347 -20.08 17.96 -16.83
N GLU A 348 -20.72 19.01 -16.32
CA GLU A 348 -21.01 19.17 -14.88
C GLU A 348 -21.98 18.12 -14.33
N ASN A 349 -22.86 17.57 -15.19
CA ASN A 349 -23.83 16.54 -14.83
C ASN A 349 -23.26 15.12 -14.92
N ILE A 350 -22.01 14.96 -15.33
CA ILE A 350 -21.31 13.67 -15.37
C ILE A 350 -20.44 13.52 -14.11
N PHE A 351 -20.55 12.39 -13.44
CA PHE A 351 -19.71 11.98 -12.35
C PHE A 351 -18.77 10.86 -12.81
N SER A 352 -17.50 11.21 -13.07
CA SER A 352 -16.50 10.32 -13.61
C SER A 352 -15.73 9.62 -12.48
N VAL A 353 -15.81 8.29 -12.44
CA VAL A 353 -15.14 7.45 -11.45
C VAL A 353 -14.06 6.62 -12.14
N SER A 354 -12.91 6.48 -11.49
CA SER A 354 -11.83 5.65 -11.97
C SER A 354 -11.49 4.56 -10.94
N ILE A 355 -11.39 3.31 -11.36
CA ILE A 355 -10.96 2.19 -10.50
C ILE A 355 -9.54 1.80 -10.87
N MET A 356 -8.58 2.11 -9.98
CA MET A 356 -7.15 2.02 -10.25
C MET A 356 -6.41 1.23 -9.15
N PRO A 357 -5.34 0.50 -9.46
CA PRO A 357 -4.57 -0.24 -8.45
C PRO A 357 -3.60 0.65 -7.64
N CYS A 358 -3.62 1.97 -7.83
CA CYS A 358 -2.60 2.90 -7.37
C CYS A 358 -3.19 4.10 -6.63
N ILE A 359 -2.66 4.41 -5.43
CA ILE A 359 -3.11 5.58 -4.64
C ILE A 359 -2.60 6.91 -5.19
N ALA A 360 -1.50 6.92 -5.96
CA ALA A 360 -0.99 8.14 -6.59
C ALA A 360 -1.99 8.74 -7.60
N LYS A 361 -2.84 7.89 -8.18
CA LYS A 361 -3.93 8.30 -9.08
C LYS A 361 -4.97 9.20 -8.40
N LYS A 362 -5.16 9.06 -7.07
CA LYS A 362 -6.01 9.97 -6.26
C LYS A 362 -5.43 11.38 -6.17
N ALA A 363 -4.10 11.52 -6.16
CA ALA A 363 -3.47 12.82 -6.17
C ALA A 363 -3.44 13.44 -7.57
N GLU A 364 -3.32 12.62 -8.61
CA GLU A 364 -3.30 13.08 -9.99
C GLU A 364 -4.60 13.79 -10.38
N CYS A 365 -5.76 13.22 -10.05
CA CYS A 365 -7.05 13.82 -10.39
C CYS A 365 -7.32 15.14 -9.66
N ALA A 366 -6.60 15.46 -8.60
CA ALA A 366 -6.69 16.72 -7.86
C ALA A 366 -5.77 17.83 -8.41
N LEU A 367 -5.00 17.56 -9.47
CA LEU A 367 -4.13 18.58 -10.08
C LEU A 367 -4.97 19.57 -10.89
N PRO A 368 -4.71 20.89 -10.79
CA PRO A 368 -5.45 21.92 -11.53
C PRO A 368 -5.43 21.74 -13.05
N THR A 369 -4.40 21.09 -13.58
CA THR A 369 -4.24 20.80 -15.02
C THR A 369 -5.12 19.65 -15.52
N MET A 370 -5.80 18.93 -14.61
CA MET A 370 -6.68 17.80 -14.92
C MET A 370 -8.16 18.22 -14.96
N ASP A 371 -8.41 19.36 -15.58
CA ASP A 371 -9.72 19.96 -15.85
C ASP A 371 -9.73 20.43 -17.32
N SER A 372 -10.21 19.57 -18.20
CA SER A 372 -10.19 19.83 -19.66
C SER A 372 -11.39 20.67 -20.14
N THR A 373 -12.42 20.79 -19.32
CA THR A 373 -13.65 21.52 -19.65
C THR A 373 -13.78 22.86 -18.93
N GLY A 374 -12.96 23.11 -17.91
CA GLY A 374 -13.09 24.26 -17.01
C GLY A 374 -14.28 24.17 -16.05
N THR A 375 -14.94 23.01 -15.97
CA THR A 375 -16.12 22.78 -15.12
C THR A 375 -15.83 21.91 -13.90
N GLY A 376 -14.58 21.49 -13.73
CA GLY A 376 -14.11 20.63 -12.65
C GLY A 376 -13.25 19.46 -13.15
N PRO A 377 -12.80 18.60 -12.24
CA PRO A 377 -11.83 17.57 -12.58
C PRO A 377 -12.34 16.60 -13.65
N ASP A 378 -11.46 16.20 -14.57
CA ASP A 378 -11.74 15.17 -15.60
C ASP A 378 -12.16 13.83 -14.96
N VAL A 379 -11.60 13.52 -13.78
CA VAL A 379 -11.96 12.36 -12.96
C VAL A 379 -12.32 12.85 -11.57
N ASP A 380 -13.59 12.70 -11.17
CA ASP A 380 -14.11 13.19 -9.89
C ASP A 380 -13.61 12.35 -8.70
N VAL A 381 -13.54 11.02 -8.86
CA VAL A 381 -13.15 10.11 -7.79
C VAL A 381 -12.30 8.95 -8.32
N VAL A 382 -11.28 8.58 -7.56
CA VAL A 382 -10.48 7.38 -7.81
C VAL A 382 -10.68 6.39 -6.67
N LEU A 383 -11.20 5.21 -6.97
CA LEU A 383 -11.25 4.06 -6.07
C LEU A 383 -10.04 3.16 -6.31
N ASN A 384 -9.34 2.76 -5.26
CA ASN A 384 -8.35 1.70 -5.40
C ASN A 384 -9.02 0.30 -5.37
N THR A 385 -8.28 -0.74 -5.79
CA THR A 385 -8.81 -2.10 -5.86
C THR A 385 -9.42 -2.58 -4.54
N ARG A 386 -8.87 -2.18 -3.37
CA ARG A 386 -9.38 -2.57 -2.05
C ARG A 386 -10.66 -1.84 -1.64
N GLU A 387 -10.85 -0.62 -2.16
CA GLU A 387 -12.10 0.14 -1.95
C GLU A 387 -13.22 -0.39 -2.83
N PHE A 388 -12.85 -0.87 -4.03
CA PHE A 388 -13.80 -1.41 -4.98
C PHE A 388 -14.33 -2.78 -4.55
N VAL A 389 -13.49 -3.64 -4.01
CA VAL A 389 -13.82 -4.99 -3.52
C VAL A 389 -14.36 -4.95 -2.09
#